data_2c7c93d49f150bef931706a269dcae53
#
_entry.id   2c7c93d49f150bef931706a269dcae53
#
_cell.length_a   1.000
_cell.length_b   1.000
_cell.length_c   1.000
_cell.angle_alpha   90.00
_cell.angle_beta   90.00
_cell.angle_gamma   90.00
#
_symmetry.space_group_name_H-M   'P 1'
#
loop_
_entity.id
_entity.type
_entity.pdbx_description
1 polymer ?
#
loop_
_entity_poly.entity_id
_entity_poly.type
_entity_poly.pdbx_seq_one_letter_code
_entity_poly.pdbx_strand_id
1 'polypeptide(L)'
;MNIKSIKELFLRFWHSKNSKISLIRDILFALLAVFIIIIILWSYTGQWLGTPMVAIESGSMMHANEPFGRLGTIDAGDMVLLVKVTKRSDIVTYGYAKNQGREDLKTYGNYGDVIVYRKYGDTTEDQIIHRAMCWVDVEINGTEKTYTIEEYGIYNQKTLYIPEIGLQENNKAVSPDWSHSGFITKGDNPYTNKECDQLGGICSEPIRLEWISGKARSELPWIGTINLFFNDLVSGAFWDNNKEVTVANVQSDSIACLIILLAVLISIPIILDFYDYYKTKKKQQT
;
A
#
# COMPACT_ATOMS: atom_id res chain seq x y z
N MET A 1 -35.34 17.49 -27.92
CA MET A 1 -35.97 16.40 -27.16
C MET A 1 -36.43 16.98 -25.82
N ASN A 2 -37.72 16.85 -25.49
CA ASN A 2 -38.29 17.54 -24.30
C ASN A 2 -37.93 16.73 -23.04
N ILE A 3 -37.63 17.42 -21.93
CA ILE A 3 -37.25 16.82 -20.62
C ILE A 3 -38.26 15.75 -20.16
N LYS A 4 -39.59 15.97 -20.43
CA LYS A 4 -40.63 14.99 -20.16
C LYS A 4 -40.43 13.67 -20.92
N SER A 5 -40.02 13.73 -22.19
CA SER A 5 -39.77 12.54 -23.01
C SER A 5 -38.55 11.74 -22.51
N ILE A 6 -37.50 12.43 -22.04
CA ILE A 6 -36.32 11.77 -21.44
C ILE A 6 -36.70 11.05 -20.15
N LYS A 7 -37.49 11.68 -19.30
CA LYS A 7 -37.94 11.09 -18.02
C LYS A 7 -38.83 9.85 -18.26
N GLU A 8 -39.72 9.89 -19.23
CA GLU A 8 -40.56 8.72 -19.58
C GLU A 8 -39.74 7.57 -20.15
N LEU A 9 -38.74 7.87 -21.01
CA LEU A 9 -37.86 6.86 -21.56
C LEU A 9 -37.02 6.18 -20.45
N PHE A 10 -36.50 6.97 -19.51
CA PHE A 10 -35.78 6.50 -18.35
C PHE A 10 -36.65 5.61 -17.45
N LEU A 11 -37.89 6.02 -17.17
CA LEU A 11 -38.82 5.21 -16.36
C LEU A 11 -39.20 3.90 -17.06
N ARG A 12 -39.39 3.88 -18.38
CA ARG A 12 -39.64 2.66 -19.17
C ARG A 12 -38.43 1.71 -19.14
N PHE A 13 -37.23 2.23 -19.27
CA PHE A 13 -35.98 1.44 -19.12
C PHE A 13 -35.89 0.84 -17.72
N TRP A 14 -36.15 1.66 -16.70
CA TRP A 14 -36.03 1.29 -15.30
C TRP A 14 -37.00 0.20 -14.86
N HIS A 15 -38.25 0.27 -15.31
CA HIS A 15 -39.31 -0.67 -14.95
C HIS A 15 -39.52 -1.81 -15.98
N SER A 16 -38.64 -1.91 -16.97
CA SER A 16 -38.74 -2.94 -18.00
C SER A 16 -38.55 -4.33 -17.38
N LYS A 17 -39.49 -5.24 -17.69
CA LYS A 17 -39.42 -6.66 -17.34
C LYS A 17 -38.71 -7.52 -18.40
N ASN A 18 -38.20 -6.90 -19.46
CA ASN A 18 -37.45 -7.60 -20.49
C ASN A 18 -36.09 -8.02 -19.95
N SER A 19 -35.77 -9.33 -20.01
CA SER A 19 -34.54 -9.90 -19.46
C SER A 19 -33.25 -9.23 -20.03
N LYS A 20 -33.22 -8.88 -21.31
CA LYS A 20 -32.07 -8.19 -21.93
C LYS A 20 -31.89 -6.77 -21.38
N ILE A 21 -33.00 -6.05 -21.18
CA ILE A 21 -32.97 -4.68 -20.64
C ILE A 21 -32.59 -4.71 -19.16
N SER A 22 -33.09 -5.72 -18.39
CA SER A 22 -32.66 -5.93 -17.01
C SER A 22 -31.16 -6.17 -16.90
N LEU A 23 -30.60 -7.07 -17.72
CA LEU A 23 -29.18 -7.34 -17.73
C LEU A 23 -28.34 -6.08 -18.03
N ILE A 24 -28.74 -5.29 -19.05
CA ILE A 24 -28.05 -4.03 -19.37
C ILE A 24 -28.11 -3.06 -18.19
N ARG A 25 -29.27 -2.93 -17.55
CA ARG A 25 -29.43 -2.08 -16.37
C ARG A 25 -28.53 -2.53 -15.24
N ASP A 26 -28.45 -3.82 -14.94
CA ASP A 26 -27.67 -4.36 -13.84
C ASP A 26 -26.16 -4.17 -14.08
N ILE A 27 -25.71 -4.32 -15.35
CA ILE A 27 -24.33 -3.98 -15.76
C ILE A 27 -24.06 -2.49 -15.57
N LEU A 28 -24.97 -1.60 -16.01
CA LEU A 28 -24.79 -0.16 -15.82
C LEU A 28 -24.73 0.24 -14.35
N PHE A 29 -25.52 -0.41 -13.49
CA PHE A 29 -25.42 -0.20 -12.06
C PHE A 29 -24.09 -0.62 -11.46
N ALA A 30 -23.62 -1.82 -11.85
CA ALA A 30 -22.32 -2.30 -11.40
C ALA A 30 -21.19 -1.33 -11.83
N LEU A 31 -21.20 -0.88 -13.08
CA LEU A 31 -20.23 0.10 -13.58
C LEU A 31 -20.32 1.44 -12.84
N LEU A 32 -21.54 1.93 -12.56
CA LEU A 32 -21.74 3.16 -11.80
C LEU A 32 -21.23 3.02 -10.37
N ALA A 33 -21.49 1.89 -9.70
CA ALA A 33 -21.00 1.62 -8.36
C ALA A 33 -19.46 1.58 -8.33
N VAL A 34 -18.81 0.91 -9.27
CA VAL A 34 -17.35 0.88 -9.40
C VAL A 34 -16.81 2.30 -9.64
N PHE A 35 -17.45 3.09 -10.50
CA PHE A 35 -17.04 4.48 -10.76
C PHE A 35 -17.14 5.35 -9.50
N ILE A 36 -18.19 5.21 -8.71
CA ILE A 36 -18.35 5.93 -7.44
C ILE A 36 -17.25 5.52 -6.46
N ILE A 37 -16.96 4.22 -6.34
CA ILE A 37 -15.87 3.73 -5.48
C ILE A 37 -14.53 4.34 -5.90
N ILE A 38 -14.21 4.38 -7.19
CA ILE A 38 -12.98 4.99 -7.71
C ILE A 38 -12.91 6.48 -7.35
N ILE A 39 -14.01 7.24 -7.52
CA ILE A 39 -14.05 8.66 -7.14
C ILE A 39 -13.81 8.85 -5.64
N ILE A 40 -14.41 8.02 -4.80
CA ILE A 40 -14.20 8.06 -3.34
C ILE A 40 -12.73 7.79 -3.01
N LEU A 41 -12.13 6.76 -3.62
CA LEU A 41 -10.72 6.43 -3.43
C LEU A 41 -9.80 7.58 -3.86
N TRP A 42 -10.01 8.13 -5.04
CA TRP A 42 -9.23 9.29 -5.51
C TRP A 42 -9.41 10.52 -4.64
N SER A 43 -10.63 10.79 -4.17
CA SER A 43 -10.91 11.92 -3.26
C SER A 43 -10.22 11.74 -1.91
N TYR A 44 -10.20 10.51 -1.37
CA TYR A 44 -9.55 10.20 -0.10
C TYR A 44 -8.02 10.24 -0.22
N THR A 45 -7.47 9.66 -1.28
CA THR A 45 -6.02 9.52 -1.47
C THR A 45 -5.35 10.74 -2.08
N GLY A 46 -6.12 11.61 -2.75
CA GLY A 46 -5.57 12.71 -3.56
C GLY A 46 -4.83 12.24 -4.81
N GLN A 47 -4.89 10.96 -5.15
CA GLN A 47 -4.20 10.32 -6.28
C GLN A 47 -5.06 10.36 -7.57
N TRP A 48 -5.55 11.55 -7.94
CA TRP A 48 -6.39 11.72 -9.13
C TRP A 48 -5.69 11.17 -10.39
N LEU A 49 -6.33 10.22 -11.06
CA LEU A 49 -5.81 9.49 -12.23
C LEU A 49 -4.52 8.71 -11.98
N GLY A 50 -4.06 8.63 -10.72
CA GLY A 50 -2.93 7.83 -10.30
C GLY A 50 -3.35 6.48 -9.72
N THR A 51 -2.38 5.73 -9.19
CA THR A 51 -2.59 4.43 -8.54
C THR A 51 -2.86 4.68 -7.05
N PRO A 52 -4.13 4.63 -6.58
CA PRO A 52 -4.45 4.90 -5.20
C PRO A 52 -4.10 3.75 -4.25
N MET A 53 -3.75 2.58 -4.78
CA MET A 53 -3.45 1.37 -4.03
C MET A 53 -2.30 0.60 -4.67
N VAL A 54 -1.53 -0.13 -3.84
CA VAL A 54 -0.50 -1.08 -4.28
C VAL A 54 -0.71 -2.43 -3.58
N ALA A 55 -0.47 -3.53 -4.29
CA ALA A 55 -0.37 -4.86 -3.71
C ALA A 55 1.06 -5.09 -3.19
N ILE A 56 1.18 -5.72 -2.03
CA ILE A 56 2.47 -5.97 -1.39
C ILE A 56 2.97 -7.35 -1.79
N GLU A 57 4.16 -7.40 -2.38
CA GLU A 57 4.74 -8.62 -2.94
C GLU A 57 5.75 -9.28 -2.01
N SER A 58 6.33 -8.53 -1.07
CA SER A 58 7.42 -9.00 -0.22
C SER A 58 7.15 -8.83 1.27
N GLY A 59 7.86 -9.61 2.09
CA GLY A 59 7.79 -9.54 3.54
C GLY A 59 8.74 -8.52 4.18
N SER A 60 9.25 -7.52 3.45
CA SER A 60 10.24 -6.55 3.99
C SER A 60 9.70 -5.67 5.11
N MET A 61 8.38 -5.53 5.22
CA MET A 61 7.70 -4.74 6.25
C MET A 61 7.13 -5.59 7.38
N MET A 62 7.22 -6.92 7.32
CA MET A 62 6.68 -7.86 8.31
C MET A 62 7.37 -7.75 9.65
N HIS A 63 6.60 -7.90 10.74
CA HIS A 63 7.10 -7.90 12.11
C HIS A 63 7.29 -9.32 12.65
N ALA A 64 8.30 -9.53 13.52
CA ALA A 64 8.67 -10.87 14.01
C ALA A 64 7.58 -11.58 14.82
N ASN A 65 6.73 -10.83 15.52
CA ASN A 65 5.69 -11.34 16.41
C ASN A 65 4.32 -10.79 16.00
N GLU A 66 3.91 -11.09 14.79
CA GLU A 66 2.64 -10.62 14.27
C GLU A 66 1.46 -11.46 14.76
N PRO A 67 0.26 -10.84 14.93
CA PRO A 67 -0.95 -11.56 15.25
C PRO A 67 -1.38 -12.47 14.08
N PHE A 68 -2.26 -13.43 14.38
CA PHE A 68 -2.85 -14.30 13.35
C PHE A 68 -3.54 -13.45 12.28
N GLY A 69 -3.30 -13.78 11.01
CA GLY A 69 -3.81 -13.04 9.84
C GLY A 69 -3.17 -11.67 9.65
N ARG A 70 -2.19 -11.32 10.47
CA ARG A 70 -1.29 -10.16 10.30
C ARG A 70 -2.02 -8.84 10.05
N LEU A 71 -2.98 -8.51 10.92
CA LEU A 71 -3.75 -7.27 10.86
C LEU A 71 -3.00 -6.12 11.52
N GLY A 72 -2.99 -4.94 10.88
CA GLY A 72 -2.37 -3.73 11.41
C GLY A 72 -0.87 -3.62 11.15
N THR A 73 -0.32 -4.52 10.34
CA THR A 73 1.05 -4.52 9.79
C THR A 73 0.97 -4.63 8.27
N ILE A 74 2.07 -4.38 7.58
CA ILE A 74 2.11 -4.51 6.11
C ILE A 74 2.78 -5.82 5.77
N ASP A 75 2.03 -6.71 5.12
CA ASP A 75 2.47 -8.05 4.79
C ASP A 75 2.32 -8.38 3.31
N ALA A 76 3.08 -9.37 2.85
CA ALA A 76 2.90 -9.90 1.51
C ALA A 76 1.44 -10.40 1.32
N GLY A 77 0.79 -9.94 0.27
CA GLY A 77 -0.63 -10.23 -0.01
C GLY A 77 -1.60 -9.16 0.45
N ASP A 78 -1.15 -8.11 1.14
CA ASP A 78 -2.00 -6.98 1.47
C ASP A 78 -2.14 -6.01 0.29
N MET A 79 -3.18 -5.19 0.35
CA MET A 79 -3.34 -4.04 -0.53
C MET A 79 -3.35 -2.76 0.30
N VAL A 80 -2.44 -1.85 0.01
CA VAL A 80 -2.25 -0.63 0.80
C VAL A 80 -2.74 0.58 0.03
N LEU A 81 -3.52 1.45 0.71
CA LEU A 81 -3.96 2.73 0.18
C LEU A 81 -2.84 3.77 0.29
N LEU A 82 -2.58 4.49 -0.81
CA LEU A 82 -1.53 5.50 -0.90
C LEU A 82 -2.12 6.91 -0.92
N VAL A 83 -1.84 7.70 0.10
CA VAL A 83 -2.17 9.13 0.11
C VAL A 83 -1.03 9.91 -0.53
N LYS A 84 -1.39 10.84 -1.41
CA LYS A 84 -0.45 11.70 -2.10
C LYS A 84 0.40 12.51 -1.13
N VAL A 85 1.69 12.58 -1.41
CA VAL A 85 2.68 13.41 -0.73
C VAL A 85 3.04 14.57 -1.66
N THR A 86 3.09 15.79 -1.13
CA THR A 86 3.40 17.00 -1.92
C THR A 86 4.56 17.80 -1.36
N LYS A 87 4.83 17.66 -0.07
CA LYS A 87 5.92 18.36 0.64
C LYS A 87 6.53 17.48 1.72
N ARG A 88 7.76 17.78 2.15
CA ARG A 88 8.47 17.05 3.20
C ARG A 88 7.63 16.88 4.48
N SER A 89 6.95 17.94 4.91
CA SER A 89 6.14 17.92 6.14
C SER A 89 4.87 17.04 6.10
N ASP A 90 4.54 16.46 4.93
CA ASP A 90 3.45 15.49 4.81
C ASP A 90 3.87 14.11 5.33
N ILE A 91 5.19 13.88 5.53
CA ILE A 91 5.76 12.63 6.02
C ILE A 91 6.32 12.85 7.42
N VAL A 92 5.83 12.07 8.36
CA VAL A 92 6.36 11.98 9.74
C VAL A 92 7.42 10.88 9.75
N THR A 93 8.66 11.24 10.04
CA THR A 93 9.76 10.26 10.12
C THR A 93 9.74 9.48 11.43
N TYR A 94 10.35 8.29 11.42
CA TYR A 94 10.54 7.46 12.61
C TYR A 94 11.28 8.23 13.71
N GLY A 95 12.41 8.86 13.38
CA GLY A 95 13.24 9.61 14.32
C GLY A 95 12.44 10.75 14.99
N TYR A 96 11.70 11.53 14.20
CA TYR A 96 10.84 12.58 14.75
C TYR A 96 9.75 12.03 15.67
N ALA A 97 8.98 11.05 15.21
CA ALA A 97 7.84 10.49 15.97
C ALA A 97 8.31 9.86 17.28
N LYS A 98 9.41 9.11 17.25
CA LYS A 98 9.98 8.45 18.42
C LYS A 98 10.49 9.46 19.44
N ASN A 99 11.22 10.50 19.02
CA ASN A 99 11.75 11.55 19.90
C ASN A 99 10.64 12.34 20.61
N GLN A 100 9.46 12.46 19.97
CA GLN A 100 8.28 13.07 20.58
C GLN A 100 7.57 12.12 21.55
N GLY A 101 7.85 10.82 21.54
CA GLY A 101 7.20 9.81 22.37
C GLY A 101 5.67 9.71 22.11
N ARG A 102 5.21 10.09 20.92
CA ARG A 102 3.79 10.18 20.57
C ARG A 102 3.29 8.89 19.94
N GLU A 103 2.51 8.12 20.70
CA GLU A 103 1.89 6.87 20.24
C GLU A 103 0.92 7.07 19.05
N ASP A 104 0.28 8.26 18.95
CA ASP A 104 -0.61 8.61 17.84
C ASP A 104 0.13 8.84 16.50
N LEU A 105 1.45 8.89 16.50
CA LEU A 105 2.31 8.93 15.34
C LEU A 105 2.86 7.55 14.92
N LYS A 106 2.33 6.47 15.51
CA LYS A 106 2.60 5.11 15.06
C LYS A 106 1.71 4.75 13.88
N THR A 107 2.31 4.12 12.87
CA THR A 107 1.61 3.50 11.75
C THR A 107 2.16 2.09 11.55
N TYR A 108 1.30 1.11 11.32
CA TYR A 108 1.70 -0.28 11.07
C TYR A 108 2.65 -0.84 12.15
N GLY A 109 2.27 -0.64 13.43
CA GLY A 109 3.00 -1.20 14.57
C GLY A 109 4.25 -0.44 15.00
N ASN A 110 4.72 0.59 14.28
CA ASN A 110 5.95 1.32 14.60
C ASN A 110 5.81 2.83 14.40
N TYR A 111 6.74 3.63 14.92
CA TYR A 111 6.74 5.09 14.80
C TYR A 111 6.96 5.54 13.35
N GLY A 112 6.33 6.66 12.99
CA GLY A 112 6.50 7.33 11.71
C GLY A 112 5.73 6.71 10.54
N ASP A 113 5.79 7.36 9.39
CA ASP A 113 5.05 6.99 8.19
C ASP A 113 5.83 5.97 7.33
N VAL A 114 5.08 5.09 6.68
CA VAL A 114 5.58 4.21 5.63
C VAL A 114 5.32 4.87 4.27
N ILE A 115 6.33 4.90 3.41
CA ILE A 115 6.26 5.50 2.09
C ILE A 115 6.48 4.47 0.99
N VAL A 116 5.85 4.72 -0.15
CA VAL A 116 6.07 3.97 -1.39
C VAL A 116 6.83 4.87 -2.34
N TYR A 117 7.96 4.40 -2.83
CA TYR A 117 8.83 5.18 -3.70
C TYR A 117 9.39 4.34 -4.85
N ARG A 118 9.90 5.01 -5.88
CA ARG A 118 10.63 4.42 -7.01
C ARG A 118 12.12 4.66 -6.85
N LYS A 119 12.92 3.61 -7.02
CA LYS A 119 14.39 3.73 -6.99
C LYS A 119 14.83 4.75 -8.04
N TYR A 120 15.56 5.77 -7.62
CA TYR A 120 16.05 6.86 -8.48
C TYR A 120 14.97 7.55 -9.31
N GLY A 121 13.69 7.41 -8.96
CA GLY A 121 12.55 7.93 -9.73
C GLY A 121 12.24 7.13 -11.00
N ASP A 122 12.84 5.97 -11.19
CA ASP A 122 12.62 5.12 -12.37
C ASP A 122 11.21 4.52 -12.35
N THR A 123 10.46 4.77 -13.41
CA THR A 123 9.07 4.28 -13.57
C THR A 123 8.99 2.87 -14.13
N THR A 124 10.09 2.30 -14.57
CA THR A 124 10.17 0.95 -15.16
C THR A 124 10.46 -0.13 -14.12
N GLU A 125 10.98 0.26 -12.95
CA GLU A 125 11.24 -0.65 -11.85
C GLU A 125 10.08 -0.72 -10.86
N ASP A 126 10.04 -1.81 -10.10
CA ASP A 126 9.06 -2.04 -9.05
C ASP A 126 9.19 -0.99 -7.93
N GLN A 127 8.06 -0.68 -7.32
CA GLN A 127 8.01 0.26 -6.21
C GLN A 127 8.46 -0.42 -4.92
N ILE A 128 9.19 0.35 -4.10
CA ILE A 128 9.61 -0.08 -2.78
C ILE A 128 8.66 0.53 -1.75
N ILE A 129 8.26 -0.27 -0.76
CA ILE A 129 7.46 0.17 0.38
C ILE A 129 8.27 0.00 1.65
N HIS A 130 8.77 1.11 2.22
CA HIS A 130 9.57 1.11 3.43
C HIS A 130 9.26 2.32 4.32
N ARG A 131 9.67 2.26 5.57
CA ARG A 131 9.46 3.33 6.56
C ARG A 131 10.44 4.48 6.34
N ALA A 132 9.94 5.72 6.42
CA ALA A 132 10.76 6.93 6.44
C ALA A 132 11.44 7.06 7.81
N MET A 133 12.75 6.81 7.87
CA MET A 133 13.50 6.79 9.12
C MET A 133 13.87 8.19 9.61
N CYS A 134 14.46 9.01 8.74
CA CYS A 134 14.80 10.40 8.99
C CYS A 134 14.94 11.16 7.66
N TRP A 135 15.05 12.47 7.76
CA TRP A 135 15.48 13.31 6.64
C TRP A 135 16.95 13.68 6.78
N VAL A 136 17.72 13.58 5.71
CA VAL A 136 19.09 14.07 5.65
C VAL A 136 19.19 15.27 4.73
N ASP A 137 19.76 16.36 5.24
CA ASP A 137 20.22 17.47 4.41
C ASP A 137 21.67 17.25 4.03
N VAL A 138 21.96 17.35 2.74
CA VAL A 138 23.29 17.17 2.15
C VAL A 138 23.78 18.51 1.64
N GLU A 139 24.92 18.97 2.16
CA GLU A 139 25.60 20.16 1.67
C GLU A 139 26.89 19.75 0.96
N ILE A 140 27.10 20.31 -0.24
CA ILE A 140 28.25 20.03 -1.10
C ILE A 140 29.05 21.30 -1.31
N ASN A 141 30.26 21.33 -0.76
CA ASN A 141 31.21 22.45 -0.91
C ASN A 141 32.47 21.98 -1.65
N GLY A 142 32.47 22.12 -2.97
CA GLY A 142 33.52 21.57 -3.82
C GLY A 142 33.50 20.04 -3.82
N THR A 143 34.55 19.42 -3.25
CA THR A 143 34.63 17.95 -3.08
C THR A 143 34.19 17.47 -1.70
N GLU A 144 33.97 18.39 -0.77
CA GLU A 144 33.57 18.05 0.59
C GLU A 144 32.05 17.98 0.68
N LYS A 145 31.56 16.90 1.32
CA LYS A 145 30.13 16.67 1.62
C LYS A 145 29.93 16.64 3.11
N THR A 146 28.91 17.33 3.59
CA THR A 146 28.46 17.28 4.98
C THR A 146 26.98 16.96 5.07
N TYR A 147 26.61 16.32 6.16
CA TYR A 147 25.29 15.77 6.40
C TYR A 147 24.71 16.34 7.69
N THR A 148 23.45 16.77 7.63
CA THR A 148 22.68 17.20 8.80
C THR A 148 21.44 16.32 8.91
N ILE A 149 21.22 15.73 10.11
CA ILE A 149 20.03 14.94 10.46
C ILE A 149 19.52 15.48 11.79
N GLU A 150 18.58 16.41 11.72
CA GLU A 150 18.08 17.15 12.90
C GLU A 150 17.48 16.22 13.95
N GLU A 151 16.74 15.18 13.53
CA GLU A 151 16.07 14.22 14.41
C GLU A 151 17.05 13.48 15.33
N TYR A 152 18.31 13.39 14.95
CA TYR A 152 19.38 12.72 15.72
C TYR A 152 20.45 13.70 16.25
N GLY A 153 20.22 15.02 16.14
CA GLY A 153 21.15 16.04 16.61
C GLY A 153 22.51 16.04 15.87
N ILE A 154 22.52 15.57 14.64
CA ILE A 154 23.72 15.53 13.79
C ILE A 154 23.72 16.77 12.89
N TYR A 155 24.80 17.56 12.96
CA TYR A 155 24.93 18.79 12.19
C TYR A 155 26.29 18.85 11.49
N ASN A 156 26.28 19.07 10.18
CA ASN A 156 27.44 19.28 9.34
C ASN A 156 28.59 18.25 9.52
N GLN A 157 28.20 16.98 9.69
CA GLN A 157 29.17 15.89 9.87
C GLN A 157 29.54 15.26 8.52
N LYS A 158 30.81 14.83 8.37
CA LYS A 158 31.30 14.10 7.19
C LYS A 158 31.01 12.59 7.27
N THR A 159 30.76 12.10 8.47
CA THR A 159 30.46 10.69 8.72
C THR A 159 29.21 10.56 9.58
N LEU A 160 28.47 9.49 9.38
CA LEU A 160 27.21 9.22 10.07
C LEU A 160 27.28 7.90 10.82
N TYR A 161 26.74 7.87 12.04
CA TYR A 161 26.60 6.65 12.85
C TYR A 161 25.27 6.67 13.61
N ILE A 162 24.28 5.94 13.10
CA ILE A 162 22.95 5.80 13.72
C ILE A 162 22.55 4.33 13.63
N PRO A 163 23.04 3.48 14.57
CA PRO A 163 22.80 2.03 14.56
C PRO A 163 21.31 1.66 14.59
N GLU A 164 20.52 2.47 15.25
CA GLU A 164 19.08 2.26 15.42
C GLU A 164 18.34 2.14 14.09
N ILE A 165 18.69 2.94 13.12
CA ILE A 165 18.09 2.92 11.78
C ILE A 165 18.91 2.10 10.78
N GLY A 166 19.97 1.43 11.24
CA GLY A 166 20.87 0.68 10.37
C GLY A 166 21.79 1.55 9.52
N LEU A 167 22.00 2.80 9.91
CA LEU A 167 22.97 3.71 9.26
C LEU A 167 24.35 3.56 9.91
N GLN A 168 24.97 2.43 9.62
CA GLN A 168 26.30 2.02 10.09
C GLN A 168 26.86 0.90 9.22
N GLU A 169 28.17 0.75 9.20
CA GLU A 169 28.85 -0.39 8.59
C GLU A 169 29.76 -1.07 9.61
N ASN A 170 29.55 -2.35 9.89
CA ASN A 170 30.34 -3.12 10.85
C ASN A 170 30.51 -2.42 12.23
N ASN A 171 29.45 -1.82 12.76
CA ASN A 171 29.44 -1.03 14.00
C ASN A 171 30.35 0.22 13.93
N LYS A 172 30.59 0.77 12.75
CA LYS A 172 31.38 1.99 12.53
C LYS A 172 30.57 3.02 11.77
N ALA A 173 31.01 4.29 11.89
CA ALA A 173 30.50 5.38 11.10
C ALA A 173 30.77 5.16 9.61
N VAL A 174 29.80 5.53 8.80
CA VAL A 174 29.89 5.51 7.34
C VAL A 174 30.16 6.90 6.81
N SER A 175 30.82 7.01 5.67
CA SER A 175 31.00 8.24 4.91
C SER A 175 30.27 8.08 3.57
N PRO A 176 28.96 8.37 3.53
CA PRO A 176 28.20 8.22 2.30
C PRO A 176 28.72 9.16 1.21
N ASP A 177 28.42 8.83 -0.05
CA ASP A 177 28.73 9.71 -1.18
C ASP A 177 27.44 10.25 -1.82
N TRP A 178 26.47 10.66 -0.97
CA TRP A 178 25.17 11.14 -1.44
C TRP A 178 25.28 12.46 -2.18
N SER A 179 24.46 12.60 -3.22
CA SER A 179 24.48 13.75 -4.12
C SER A 179 23.39 14.78 -3.84
N HIS A 180 22.44 14.48 -2.96
CA HIS A 180 21.29 15.33 -2.64
C HIS A 180 20.65 14.95 -1.30
N SER A 181 19.85 15.87 -0.77
CA SER A 181 19.01 15.67 0.41
C SER A 181 17.82 14.77 0.11
N GLY A 182 17.32 14.05 1.14
CA GLY A 182 16.17 13.15 0.99
C GLY A 182 15.88 12.34 2.25
N PHE A 183 14.94 11.41 2.13
CA PHE A 183 14.61 10.48 3.21
C PHE A 183 15.55 9.29 3.22
N ILE A 184 16.00 8.91 4.41
CA ILE A 184 16.58 7.61 4.68
C ILE A 184 15.43 6.67 4.98
N THR A 185 15.42 5.50 4.34
CA THR A 185 14.33 4.53 4.44
C THR A 185 14.84 3.17 4.90
N LYS A 186 13.93 2.38 5.49
CA LYS A 186 14.24 1.02 5.96
C LYS A 186 12.97 0.19 6.04
N GLY A 187 13.05 -1.10 5.67
CA GLY A 187 11.99 -2.07 5.95
C GLY A 187 11.92 -2.41 7.43
N ASP A 188 10.70 -2.66 7.92
CA ASP A 188 10.46 -2.97 9.33
C ASP A 188 10.88 -4.40 9.71
N ASN A 189 11.04 -5.31 8.75
CA ASN A 189 11.44 -6.69 8.99
C ASN A 189 12.92 -6.76 9.42
N PRO A 190 13.22 -7.10 10.70
CA PRO A 190 14.58 -7.08 11.23
C PRO A 190 15.46 -8.21 10.65
N TYR A 191 14.87 -9.22 10.05
CA TYR A 191 15.60 -10.35 9.48
C TYR A 191 16.13 -10.05 8.08
N THR A 192 15.35 -9.31 7.28
CA THR A 192 15.70 -8.98 5.89
C THR A 192 16.29 -7.58 5.74
N ASN A 193 15.98 -6.65 6.66
CA ASN A 193 16.37 -5.25 6.60
C ASN A 193 17.20 -4.85 7.83
N LYS A 194 18.44 -5.31 7.90
CA LYS A 194 19.36 -4.93 9.01
C LYS A 194 19.88 -3.50 8.86
N GLU A 195 20.17 -3.10 7.64
CA GLU A 195 20.67 -1.78 7.26
C GLU A 195 19.54 -0.93 6.66
N CYS A 196 19.72 0.39 6.61
CA CYS A 196 18.86 1.25 5.83
C CYS A 196 19.05 0.98 4.32
N ASP A 197 18.07 1.37 3.51
CA ASP A 197 18.06 1.09 2.06
C ASP A 197 19.27 1.66 1.35
N GLN A 198 19.79 2.78 1.86
CA GLN A 198 20.93 3.51 1.32
C GLN A 198 22.26 2.76 1.49
N LEU A 199 22.33 1.84 2.44
CA LEU A 199 23.49 0.95 2.66
C LEU A 199 23.20 -0.50 2.27
N GLY A 200 21.96 -0.93 2.37
CA GLY A 200 21.51 -2.30 2.06
C GLY A 200 21.40 -2.62 0.57
N GLY A 201 21.82 -1.71 -0.32
CA GLY A 201 21.85 -1.95 -1.77
C GLY A 201 20.51 -1.79 -2.48
N ILE A 202 19.46 -1.31 -1.78
CA ILE A 202 18.14 -1.08 -2.38
C ILE A 202 18.13 0.22 -3.20
N CYS A 203 18.54 1.34 -2.58
CA CYS A 203 18.69 2.62 -3.24
C CYS A 203 19.83 3.38 -2.56
N SER A 204 20.96 3.55 -3.23
CA SER A 204 22.18 4.11 -2.60
C SER A 204 22.09 5.62 -2.29
N GLU A 205 21.09 6.32 -2.83
CA GLU A 205 20.85 7.75 -2.59
C GLU A 205 19.64 7.94 -1.66
N PRO A 206 19.60 9.02 -0.87
CA PRO A 206 18.41 9.40 -0.10
C PRO A 206 17.19 9.59 -1.02
N ILE A 207 16.01 9.19 -0.56
CA ILE A 207 14.80 9.22 -1.37
C ILE A 207 14.29 10.65 -1.51
N ARG A 208 14.32 11.17 -2.75
CA ARG A 208 13.78 12.49 -3.09
C ARG A 208 12.25 12.49 -2.98
N LEU A 209 11.69 13.67 -2.70
CA LEU A 209 10.25 13.83 -2.60
C LEU A 209 9.52 13.43 -3.90
N GLU A 210 10.10 13.78 -5.05
CA GLU A 210 9.55 13.45 -6.37
C GLU A 210 9.60 11.95 -6.74
N TRP A 211 10.38 11.15 -6.03
CA TRP A 211 10.42 9.70 -6.21
C TRP A 211 9.32 8.98 -5.43
N ILE A 212 8.64 9.70 -4.52
CA ILE A 212 7.62 9.14 -3.64
C ILE A 212 6.28 9.10 -4.36
N SER A 213 5.75 7.91 -4.56
CA SER A 213 4.42 7.68 -5.14
C SER A 213 3.30 8.05 -4.17
N GLY A 214 3.54 7.87 -2.86
CA GLY A 214 2.61 8.21 -1.81
C GLY A 214 3.02 7.64 -0.46
N LYS A 215 2.27 7.95 0.59
CA LYS A 215 2.43 7.32 1.90
C LYS A 215 1.27 6.38 2.21
N ALA A 216 1.59 5.26 2.84
CA ALA A 216 0.64 4.25 3.27
C ALA A 216 -0.27 4.80 4.38
N ARG A 217 -1.60 4.62 4.25
CA ARG A 217 -2.57 5.12 5.24
C ARG A 217 -3.56 4.08 5.73
N SER A 218 -3.88 3.09 4.94
CA SER A 218 -4.81 2.02 5.30
C SER A 218 -4.43 0.78 4.53
N GLU A 219 -4.71 -0.36 5.10
CA GLU A 219 -4.56 -1.65 4.44
C GLU A 219 -5.92 -2.29 4.20
N LEU A 220 -5.99 -3.07 3.14
CA LEU A 220 -7.01 -4.07 2.91
C LEU A 220 -6.31 -5.43 3.03
N PRO A 221 -6.41 -6.07 4.19
CA PRO A 221 -5.66 -7.28 4.47
C PRO A 221 -6.00 -8.38 3.47
N TRP A 222 -5.00 -9.11 3.02
CA TRP A 222 -5.07 -10.29 2.15
C TRP A 222 -5.63 -10.07 0.75
N ILE A 223 -6.33 -8.98 0.49
CA ILE A 223 -7.00 -8.71 -0.82
C ILE A 223 -5.99 -8.58 -1.95
N GLY A 224 -4.79 -8.07 -1.66
CA GLY A 224 -3.68 -8.00 -2.62
C GLY A 224 -3.27 -9.37 -3.17
N THR A 225 -3.45 -10.46 -2.40
CA THR A 225 -3.18 -11.84 -2.84
C THR A 225 -3.92 -12.18 -4.14
N ILE A 226 -5.15 -11.69 -4.30
CA ILE A 226 -5.94 -11.88 -5.53
C ILE A 226 -5.25 -11.19 -6.71
N ASN A 227 -4.75 -9.97 -6.49
CA ASN A 227 -4.03 -9.22 -7.53
C ASN A 227 -2.72 -9.92 -7.92
N LEU A 228 -1.91 -10.35 -6.92
CA LEU A 228 -0.67 -11.08 -7.14
C LEU A 228 -0.91 -12.37 -7.94
N PHE A 229 -1.93 -13.15 -7.57
CA PHE A 229 -2.27 -14.37 -8.29
C PHE A 229 -2.62 -14.11 -9.76
N PHE A 230 -3.42 -13.09 -10.05
CA PHE A 230 -3.76 -12.74 -11.43
C PHE A 230 -2.57 -12.18 -12.20
N ASN A 231 -1.69 -11.40 -11.56
CA ASN A 231 -0.47 -10.91 -12.18
C ASN A 231 0.47 -12.07 -12.53
N ASP A 232 0.69 -13.02 -11.63
CA ASP A 232 1.51 -14.21 -11.87
C ASP A 232 0.92 -15.07 -13.00
N LEU A 233 -0.42 -15.18 -13.05
CA LEU A 233 -1.12 -15.91 -14.12
C LEU A 233 -0.92 -15.26 -15.48
N VAL A 234 -1.12 -13.95 -15.57
CA VAL A 234 -1.02 -13.19 -16.85
C VAL A 234 0.42 -13.07 -17.31
N SER A 235 1.36 -12.86 -16.40
CA SER A 235 2.79 -12.81 -16.72
C SER A 235 3.37 -14.16 -17.13
N GLY A 236 2.69 -15.26 -16.79
CA GLY A 236 3.14 -16.62 -17.02
C GLY A 236 4.16 -17.12 -16.00
N ALA A 237 4.28 -16.47 -14.83
CA ALA A 237 5.23 -16.84 -13.79
C ALA A 237 5.06 -18.29 -13.31
N PHE A 238 3.84 -18.83 -13.30
CA PHE A 238 3.61 -20.23 -12.92
C PHE A 238 4.20 -21.27 -13.90
N TRP A 239 4.56 -20.87 -15.11
CA TRP A 239 5.08 -21.76 -16.16
C TRP A 239 6.48 -21.41 -16.64
N ASP A 240 7.03 -20.28 -16.20
CA ASP A 240 8.37 -19.81 -16.58
C ASP A 240 9.27 -19.78 -15.34
N ASN A 241 10.16 -20.75 -15.23
CA ASN A 241 11.11 -20.88 -14.10
C ASN A 241 12.08 -19.69 -13.96
N ASN A 242 12.15 -18.79 -14.95
CA ASN A 242 12.95 -17.56 -14.87
C ASN A 242 12.20 -16.39 -14.25
N LYS A 243 10.90 -16.55 -13.93
CA LYS A 243 10.06 -15.54 -13.30
C LYS A 243 9.76 -15.90 -11.86
N GLU A 244 9.76 -14.90 -11.00
CA GLU A 244 9.33 -15.04 -9.62
C GLU A 244 7.81 -15.18 -9.55
N VAL A 245 7.35 -16.14 -8.74
CA VAL A 245 5.92 -16.31 -8.42
C VAL A 245 5.64 -15.48 -7.16
N THR A 246 5.13 -14.27 -7.33
CA THR A 246 4.97 -13.30 -6.24
C THR A 246 3.94 -13.75 -5.20
N VAL A 247 2.90 -14.46 -5.60
CA VAL A 247 1.89 -15.00 -4.68
C VAL A 247 2.48 -16.05 -3.72
N ALA A 248 3.61 -16.67 -4.06
CA ALA A 248 4.30 -17.61 -3.17
C ALA A 248 4.90 -16.95 -1.91
N ASN A 249 5.09 -15.64 -1.93
CA ASN A 249 5.59 -14.87 -0.78
C ASN A 249 4.50 -14.62 0.27
N VAL A 250 3.23 -14.85 -0.07
CA VAL A 250 2.09 -14.66 0.85
C VAL A 250 2.08 -15.76 1.89
N GLN A 251 1.92 -15.37 3.15
CA GLN A 251 1.91 -16.30 4.29
C GLN A 251 0.65 -17.18 4.27
N SER A 252 0.80 -18.43 4.72
CA SER A 252 -0.29 -19.41 4.70
C SER A 252 -1.50 -19.02 5.56
N ASP A 253 -1.28 -18.31 6.68
CA ASP A 253 -2.34 -17.80 7.54
C ASP A 253 -3.11 -16.64 6.86
N SER A 254 -2.46 -15.78 6.11
CA SER A 254 -3.08 -14.73 5.30
C SER A 254 -3.94 -15.32 4.19
N ILE A 255 -3.48 -16.38 3.51
CA ILE A 255 -4.27 -17.11 2.53
C ILE A 255 -5.51 -17.75 3.18
N ALA A 256 -5.35 -18.38 4.36
CA ALA A 256 -6.48 -18.96 5.08
C ALA A 256 -7.52 -17.90 5.47
N CYS A 257 -7.09 -16.74 5.95
CA CYS A 257 -7.96 -15.61 6.27
C CYS A 257 -8.71 -15.09 5.04
N LEU A 258 -8.04 -14.97 3.90
CA LEU A 258 -8.67 -14.59 2.63
C LEU A 258 -9.76 -15.59 2.23
N ILE A 259 -9.48 -16.90 2.29
CA ILE A 259 -10.45 -17.95 1.95
C ILE A 259 -11.68 -17.86 2.88
N ILE A 260 -11.47 -17.68 4.18
CA ILE A 260 -12.57 -17.52 5.15
C ILE A 260 -13.39 -16.26 4.82
N LEU A 261 -12.74 -15.13 4.55
CA LEU A 261 -13.42 -13.89 4.18
C LEU A 261 -14.30 -14.08 2.93
N LEU A 262 -13.76 -14.69 1.88
CA LEU A 262 -14.50 -14.97 0.66
C LEU A 262 -15.66 -15.93 0.89
N ALA A 263 -15.48 -16.99 1.70
CA ALA A 263 -16.54 -17.93 2.05
C ALA A 263 -17.68 -17.22 2.81
N VAL A 264 -17.36 -16.33 3.75
CA VAL A 264 -18.36 -15.51 4.46
C VAL A 264 -19.12 -14.61 3.48
N LEU A 265 -18.43 -13.89 2.62
CA LEU A 265 -19.05 -13.00 1.64
C LEU A 265 -19.99 -13.73 0.69
N ILE A 266 -19.60 -14.91 0.21
CA ILE A 266 -20.42 -15.75 -0.68
C ILE A 266 -21.63 -16.35 0.08
N SER A 267 -21.49 -16.67 1.36
CA SER A 267 -22.57 -17.26 2.15
C SER A 267 -23.72 -16.28 2.43
N ILE A 268 -23.45 -14.98 2.51
CA ILE A 268 -24.47 -13.95 2.82
C ILE A 268 -25.65 -13.99 1.83
N PRO A 269 -25.48 -13.85 0.50
CA PRO A 269 -26.60 -13.91 -0.45
C PRO A 269 -27.31 -15.26 -0.41
N ILE A 270 -26.59 -16.37 -0.24
CA ILE A 270 -27.18 -17.71 -0.15
C ILE A 270 -28.10 -17.79 1.07
N ILE A 271 -27.66 -17.29 2.22
CA ILE A 271 -28.47 -17.29 3.45
C ILE A 271 -29.72 -16.41 3.27
N LEU A 272 -29.58 -15.24 2.63
CA LEU A 272 -30.70 -14.34 2.36
C LEU A 272 -31.73 -15.02 1.42
N ASP A 273 -31.28 -15.69 0.36
CA ASP A 273 -32.14 -16.42 -0.57
C ASP A 273 -32.91 -17.57 0.14
N PHE A 274 -32.20 -18.32 1.00
CA PHE A 274 -32.85 -19.34 1.84
C PHE A 274 -33.88 -18.75 2.79
N TYR A 275 -33.57 -17.62 3.44
CA TYR A 275 -34.49 -16.94 4.34
C TYR A 275 -35.76 -16.49 3.59
N ASP A 276 -35.63 -15.88 2.43
CA ASP A 276 -36.77 -15.44 1.61
C ASP A 276 -37.59 -16.61 1.08
N TYR A 277 -36.94 -17.71 0.69
CA TYR A 277 -37.63 -18.95 0.32
C TYR A 277 -38.51 -19.51 1.47
N TYR A 278 -37.93 -19.62 2.68
CA TYR A 278 -38.67 -20.09 3.85
C TYR A 278 -39.84 -19.17 4.23
N LYS A 279 -39.64 -17.88 4.18
CA LYS A 279 -40.67 -16.88 4.47
C LYS A 279 -41.83 -16.95 3.47
N THR A 280 -41.55 -17.16 2.20
CA THR A 280 -42.55 -17.30 1.14
C THR A 280 -43.33 -18.61 1.31
N LYS A 281 -42.66 -19.73 1.59
CA LYS A 281 -43.29 -21.03 1.83
C LYS A 281 -44.24 -21.00 3.05
N LYS A 282 -43.83 -20.32 4.13
CA LYS A 282 -44.67 -20.17 5.34
C LYS A 282 -45.96 -19.36 5.07
N LYS A 283 -45.88 -18.33 4.21
CA LYS A 283 -47.06 -17.52 3.81
C LYS A 283 -48.03 -18.27 2.90
N GLN A 284 -47.61 -19.35 2.23
CA GLN A 284 -48.47 -20.18 1.37
C GLN A 284 -49.20 -21.28 2.17
N GLN A 285 -48.76 -21.53 3.42
CA GLN A 285 -49.36 -22.55 4.30
C GLN A 285 -50.32 -21.97 5.35
N THR A 286 -50.36 -20.64 5.45
CA THR A 286 -51.37 -19.87 6.23
C THR A 286 -52.40 -19.25 5.32
#